data_6bd8cd33ceb2cf7a0bcd2ce59d84c0e3
#
_entry.id   6bd8cd33ceb2cf7a0bcd2ce59d84c0e3
#
_cell.length_a   1.000
_cell.length_b   1.000
_cell.length_c   1.000
_cell.angle_alpha   90.00
_cell.angle_beta   90.00
_cell.angle_gamma   90.00
#
_symmetry.space_group_name_H-M   'P 1'
#
loop_
_entity.id
_entity.type
_entity.pdbx_description
1 polymer ?
#
loop_
_entity_poly.entity_id
_entity_poly.type
_entity_poly.pdbx_seq_one_letter_code
_entity_poly.pdbx_strand_id
1 'polypeptide(L)'
;QTDVLFIGNSFTYGWGSPVRHYRTDTVTDLNSEDIGGVPALFKSFTDQAGLNFDVYLETRGGAGIDFHLENKLGVIGRRPWDQVVMHGYSTLDADEPGNPDKLVQTVAAMTEFLRSKNADVEVYLTSTWSRADQTYLPDRPWTGQPIEQMALDVRAGYDVAAAASNVAAVNGVGEAWSRAMALGIADPNPYDGIEADKVDLWTYDHYHASHYGYYLEALVVFGNLTGLDPRSLGENECSAYELGMSRNQVRMLQQAAFDQL
;
A
#
# COMPACT_ATOMS: atom_id res chain seq x y z
N GLN A 1 -9.54 -19.74 -8.40
CA GLN A 1 -8.36 -19.41 -7.60
C GLN A 1 -7.56 -18.35 -8.32
N THR A 2 -7.10 -17.30 -7.59
CA THR A 2 -6.29 -16.21 -8.12
C THR A 2 -4.99 -16.12 -7.34
N ASP A 3 -3.86 -16.22 -8.03
CA ASP A 3 -2.54 -16.07 -7.44
C ASP A 3 -2.13 -14.60 -7.51
N VAL A 4 -1.97 -13.95 -6.37
CA VAL A 4 -1.53 -12.55 -6.28
C VAL A 4 -0.18 -12.42 -5.59
N LEU A 5 0.70 -11.61 -6.17
CA LEU A 5 2.00 -11.28 -5.59
C LEU A 5 2.08 -9.80 -5.22
N PHE A 6 2.48 -9.52 -4.00
CA PHE A 6 2.85 -8.18 -3.54
C PHE A 6 4.37 -8.02 -3.62
N ILE A 7 4.84 -7.09 -4.43
CA ILE A 7 6.27 -6.71 -4.51
C ILE A 7 6.43 -5.35 -3.87
N GLY A 8 7.20 -5.28 -2.79
CA GLY A 8 7.29 -4.01 -2.06
C GLY A 8 8.44 -3.93 -1.06
N ASN A 9 8.22 -3.08 -0.08
CA ASN A 9 9.19 -2.77 0.98
C ASN A 9 8.46 -2.71 2.33
N SER A 10 8.99 -1.90 3.26
CA SER A 10 8.42 -1.71 4.59
C SER A 10 6.96 -1.23 4.57
N PHE A 11 6.53 -0.53 3.54
CA PHE A 11 5.14 -0.10 3.35
C PHE A 11 4.19 -1.25 3.01
N THR A 12 4.73 -2.36 2.54
CA THR A 12 3.97 -3.60 2.27
C THR A 12 4.00 -4.54 3.46
N TYR A 13 5.17 -4.75 4.06
CA TYR A 13 5.29 -5.75 5.14
C TYR A 13 4.88 -5.26 6.52
N GLY A 14 4.50 -4.00 6.67
CA GLY A 14 3.91 -3.53 7.92
C GLY A 14 4.91 -3.07 8.97
N TRP A 15 6.06 -2.52 8.56
CA TRP A 15 7.07 -2.03 9.50
C TRP A 15 6.49 -1.04 10.54
N GLY A 16 6.90 -1.20 11.80
CA GLY A 16 6.51 -0.32 12.90
C GLY A 16 5.09 -0.57 13.43
N SER A 17 4.44 -1.67 13.03
CA SER A 17 3.07 -2.00 13.38
C SER A 17 2.92 -3.50 13.66
N PRO A 18 1.92 -3.89 14.48
CA PRO A 18 1.52 -5.29 14.66
C PRO A 18 1.15 -5.99 13.35
N VAL A 19 0.78 -5.24 12.32
CA VAL A 19 0.43 -5.77 11.00
C VAL A 19 1.56 -6.58 10.39
N ARG A 20 2.83 -6.27 10.69
CA ARG A 20 3.99 -7.01 10.18
C ARG A 20 3.89 -8.52 10.43
N HIS A 21 3.45 -8.91 11.61
CA HIS A 21 3.34 -10.31 12.01
C HIS A 21 1.91 -10.82 12.09
N TYR A 22 0.99 -10.11 11.43
CA TYR A 22 -0.43 -10.45 11.41
C TYR A 22 -0.67 -11.64 10.49
N ARG A 23 -1.25 -12.73 11.01
CA ARG A 23 -1.67 -13.94 10.29
C ARG A 23 -0.64 -14.41 9.24
N THR A 24 0.61 -14.52 9.64
CA THR A 24 1.72 -14.91 8.75
C THR A 24 1.54 -16.28 8.09
N ASP A 25 0.77 -17.15 8.72
CA ASP A 25 0.42 -18.49 8.25
C ASP A 25 -0.61 -18.51 7.10
N THR A 26 -1.26 -17.38 6.82
CA THR A 26 -2.29 -17.27 5.77
C THR A 26 -1.75 -16.83 4.43
N VAL A 27 -0.52 -16.37 4.38
CA VAL A 27 0.17 -15.90 3.17
C VAL A 27 1.51 -16.61 2.99
N THR A 28 2.08 -16.53 1.79
CA THR A 28 3.41 -17.09 1.52
C THR A 28 4.42 -15.97 1.35
N ASP A 29 5.29 -15.82 2.33
CA ASP A 29 6.45 -14.94 2.24
C ASP A 29 7.58 -15.65 1.48
N LEU A 30 7.91 -15.15 0.29
CA LEU A 30 8.91 -15.77 -0.58
C LEU A 30 10.34 -15.68 -0.02
N ASN A 31 10.57 -14.85 0.99
CA ASN A 31 11.84 -14.72 1.69
C ASN A 31 11.87 -15.47 3.04
N SER A 32 10.78 -16.11 3.45
CA SER A 32 10.66 -16.85 4.71
C SER A 32 11.04 -16.02 5.95
N GLU A 33 10.63 -14.77 5.98
CA GLU A 33 10.89 -13.83 7.09
C GLU A 33 9.73 -13.75 8.10
N ASP A 34 8.72 -14.60 7.95
CA ASP A 34 7.53 -14.68 8.82
C ASP A 34 6.75 -13.34 8.85
N ILE A 35 6.46 -12.85 7.65
CA ILE A 35 5.72 -11.60 7.45
C ILE A 35 4.28 -11.89 7.03
N GLY A 36 3.33 -11.12 7.61
CA GLY A 36 1.94 -11.04 7.14
C GLY A 36 1.70 -9.75 6.37
N GLY A 37 1.78 -8.63 7.04
CA GLY A 37 1.70 -7.29 6.44
C GLY A 37 0.35 -6.97 5.78
N VAL A 38 0.38 -6.02 4.88
CA VAL A 38 -0.76 -5.67 4.02
C VAL A 38 -1.27 -6.89 3.23
N PRO A 39 -0.40 -7.79 2.71
CA PRO A 39 -0.86 -9.02 2.07
C PRO A 39 -1.77 -9.88 2.95
N ALA A 40 -1.46 -10.02 4.24
CA ALA A 40 -2.29 -10.81 5.17
C ALA A 40 -3.64 -10.12 5.47
N LEU A 41 -3.67 -8.79 5.53
CA LEU A 41 -4.93 -8.05 5.62
C LEU A 41 -5.79 -8.27 4.36
N PHE A 42 -5.20 -8.15 3.19
CA PHE A 42 -5.87 -8.44 1.92
C PHE A 42 -6.41 -9.87 1.88
N LYS A 43 -5.61 -10.85 2.29
CA LYS A 43 -6.03 -12.26 2.39
C LYS A 43 -7.23 -12.42 3.31
N SER A 44 -7.19 -11.80 4.49
CA SER A 44 -8.31 -11.82 5.43
C SER A 44 -9.59 -11.23 4.83
N PHE A 45 -9.49 -10.12 4.13
CA PHE A 45 -10.65 -9.49 3.47
C PHE A 45 -11.22 -10.38 2.36
N THR A 46 -10.38 -10.97 1.53
CA THR A 46 -10.83 -11.87 0.46
C THR A 46 -11.48 -13.14 1.00
N ASP A 47 -10.95 -13.72 2.08
CA ASP A 47 -11.55 -14.86 2.74
C ASP A 47 -12.94 -14.54 3.31
N GLN A 48 -13.07 -13.40 3.98
CA GLN A 48 -14.37 -12.94 4.51
C GLN A 48 -15.40 -12.65 3.40
N ALA A 49 -14.92 -12.21 2.23
CA ALA A 49 -15.77 -12.00 1.06
C ALA A 49 -16.09 -13.30 0.28
N GLY A 50 -15.58 -14.44 0.72
CA GLY A 50 -15.80 -15.74 0.06
C GLY A 50 -15.05 -15.90 -1.26
N LEU A 51 -13.96 -15.14 -1.45
CA LEU A 51 -13.12 -15.19 -2.63
C LEU A 51 -11.94 -16.16 -2.42
N ASN A 52 -11.51 -16.79 -3.50
CA ASN A 52 -10.39 -17.74 -3.46
C ASN A 52 -9.11 -17.12 -4.00
N PHE A 53 -8.29 -16.55 -3.11
CA PHE A 53 -6.99 -15.98 -3.41
C PHE A 53 -5.88 -16.73 -2.71
N ASP A 54 -4.80 -17.03 -3.42
CA ASP A 54 -3.50 -17.37 -2.84
C ASP A 54 -2.61 -16.13 -2.87
N VAL A 55 -2.16 -15.70 -1.70
CA VAL A 55 -1.47 -14.43 -1.52
C VAL A 55 -0.01 -14.65 -1.17
N TYR A 56 0.85 -14.01 -1.94
CA TYR A 56 2.31 -14.10 -1.83
C TYR A 56 2.91 -12.71 -1.66
N LEU A 57 4.07 -12.64 -1.02
CA LEU A 57 4.83 -11.39 -0.92
C LEU A 57 6.32 -11.61 -1.16
N GLU A 58 6.92 -10.63 -1.82
CA GLU A 58 8.36 -10.48 -2.00
C GLU A 58 8.69 -9.05 -1.58
N THR A 59 9.26 -8.90 -0.38
CA THR A 59 9.52 -7.58 0.22
C THR A 59 10.94 -7.44 0.73
N ARG A 60 11.46 -6.21 0.67
CA ARG A 60 12.73 -5.81 1.24
C ARG A 60 12.65 -4.40 1.79
N GLY A 61 13.04 -4.22 3.04
CA GLY A 61 13.06 -2.89 3.67
C GLY A 61 13.95 -1.90 2.91
N GLY A 62 13.42 -0.70 2.65
CA GLY A 62 14.12 0.36 1.95
C GLY A 62 14.29 0.16 0.43
N ALA A 63 13.76 -0.92 -0.13
CA ALA A 63 13.92 -1.23 -1.55
C ALA A 63 12.88 -0.55 -2.44
N GLY A 64 13.30 -0.18 -3.64
CA GLY A 64 12.43 0.11 -4.76
C GLY A 64 12.31 -1.09 -5.70
N ILE A 65 11.60 -0.92 -6.81
CA ILE A 65 11.44 -1.98 -7.82
C ILE A 65 12.79 -2.36 -8.45
N ASP A 66 13.74 -1.42 -8.54
CA ASP A 66 15.10 -1.66 -9.02
C ASP A 66 15.81 -2.78 -8.25
N PHE A 67 15.69 -2.81 -6.93
CA PHE A 67 16.25 -3.89 -6.11
C PHE A 67 15.68 -5.26 -6.52
N HIS A 68 14.38 -5.35 -6.71
CA HIS A 68 13.70 -6.61 -7.08
C HIS A 68 14.09 -7.06 -8.49
N LEU A 69 14.27 -6.13 -9.42
CA LEU A 69 14.78 -6.41 -10.75
C LEU A 69 16.19 -6.98 -10.73
N GLU A 70 17.06 -6.42 -9.90
CA GLU A 70 18.46 -6.83 -9.81
C GLU A 70 18.66 -8.15 -9.06
N ASN A 71 17.82 -8.43 -8.06
CA ASN A 71 18.12 -9.49 -7.07
C ASN A 71 17.04 -10.58 -6.98
N LYS A 72 15.82 -10.36 -7.44
CA LYS A 72 14.66 -11.23 -7.11
C LYS A 72 13.91 -11.80 -8.30
N LEU A 73 14.34 -11.55 -9.52
CA LEU A 73 13.65 -12.09 -10.72
C LEU A 73 13.58 -13.63 -10.72
N GLY A 74 14.59 -14.29 -10.15
CA GLY A 74 14.59 -15.75 -10.06
C GLY A 74 13.46 -16.30 -9.20
N VAL A 75 13.09 -15.63 -8.10
CA VAL A 75 11.99 -16.06 -7.25
C VAL A 75 10.64 -15.54 -7.75
N ILE A 76 10.58 -14.30 -8.22
CA ILE A 76 9.36 -13.71 -8.79
C ILE A 76 8.92 -14.50 -10.03
N GLY A 77 9.83 -14.91 -10.88
CA GLY A 77 9.54 -15.62 -12.12
C GLY A 77 9.17 -17.10 -11.99
N ARG A 78 9.09 -17.63 -10.78
CA ARG A 78 8.74 -19.06 -10.56
C ARG A 78 7.28 -19.38 -10.84
N ARG A 79 6.40 -18.37 -10.83
CA ARG A 79 4.96 -18.54 -11.06
C ARG A 79 4.44 -17.57 -12.10
N PRO A 80 3.40 -17.98 -12.88
CA PRO A 80 2.67 -17.09 -13.75
C PRO A 80 1.55 -16.40 -12.95
N TRP A 81 1.88 -15.32 -12.24
CA TRP A 81 0.96 -14.59 -11.39
C TRP A 81 -0.26 -14.08 -12.16
N ASP A 82 -1.44 -14.16 -11.55
CA ASP A 82 -2.68 -13.59 -12.13
C ASP A 82 -2.74 -12.07 -11.88
N GLN A 83 -2.36 -11.65 -10.67
CA GLN A 83 -2.32 -10.25 -10.26
C GLN A 83 -1.01 -9.95 -9.54
N VAL A 84 -0.46 -8.77 -9.78
CA VAL A 84 0.73 -8.28 -9.08
C VAL A 84 0.48 -6.86 -8.59
N VAL A 85 0.76 -6.61 -7.32
CA VAL A 85 0.68 -5.29 -6.68
C VAL A 85 2.08 -4.85 -6.34
N MET A 86 2.52 -3.69 -6.83
CA MET A 86 3.86 -3.20 -6.55
C MET A 86 3.94 -1.70 -6.38
N HIS A 87 5.00 -1.26 -5.71
CA HIS A 87 5.35 0.15 -5.57
C HIS A 87 6.86 0.32 -5.43
N GLY A 88 7.33 1.54 -5.65
CA GLY A 88 8.73 1.93 -5.52
C GLY A 88 9.02 2.67 -4.21
N TYR A 89 9.98 3.59 -4.26
CA TYR A 89 10.37 4.43 -3.14
C TYR A 89 9.27 5.42 -2.76
N SER A 90 9.17 5.73 -1.46
CA SER A 90 8.14 6.64 -0.93
C SER A 90 8.20 8.06 -1.52
N THR A 91 9.38 8.49 -1.96
CA THR A 91 9.60 9.80 -2.61
C THR A 91 9.73 9.70 -4.13
N LEU A 92 9.35 8.57 -4.74
CA LEU A 92 9.54 8.18 -6.14
C LEU A 92 11.01 7.85 -6.46
N ASP A 93 11.92 8.72 -6.10
CA ASP A 93 13.36 8.57 -6.23
C ASP A 93 14.03 9.01 -4.93
N ALA A 94 14.93 8.18 -4.38
CA ALA A 94 15.60 8.48 -3.12
C ALA A 94 16.60 9.65 -3.25
N ASP A 95 17.22 9.79 -4.42
CA ASP A 95 18.23 10.82 -4.69
C ASP A 95 17.62 12.11 -5.26
N GLU A 96 16.51 11.98 -6.01
CA GLU A 96 15.77 13.08 -6.61
C GLU A 96 14.28 13.00 -6.23
N PRO A 97 13.90 13.38 -5.00
CA PRO A 97 12.53 13.29 -4.54
C PRO A 97 11.51 13.95 -5.46
N GLY A 98 10.48 13.22 -5.84
CA GLY A 98 9.43 13.67 -6.76
C GLY A 98 9.72 13.39 -8.24
N ASN A 99 10.94 12.98 -8.61
CA ASN A 99 11.24 12.60 -9.99
C ASN A 99 10.67 11.21 -10.32
N PRO A 100 9.76 11.08 -11.32
CA PRO A 100 9.11 9.83 -11.65
C PRO A 100 9.95 8.90 -12.53
N ASP A 101 11.06 9.32 -13.10
CA ASP A 101 11.79 8.60 -14.16
C ASP A 101 12.20 7.19 -13.73
N LYS A 102 12.74 7.03 -12.52
CA LYS A 102 13.13 5.73 -11.99
C LYS A 102 11.92 4.79 -11.86
N LEU A 103 10.81 5.29 -11.36
CA LEU A 103 9.57 4.52 -11.24
C LEU A 103 9.07 4.09 -12.63
N VAL A 104 9.02 5.00 -13.58
CA VAL A 104 8.57 4.71 -14.96
C VAL A 104 9.40 3.59 -15.58
N GLN A 105 10.72 3.69 -15.48
CA GLN A 105 11.65 2.70 -16.04
C GLN A 105 11.54 1.34 -15.35
N THR A 106 11.47 1.31 -14.03
CA THR A 106 11.43 0.06 -13.26
C THR A 106 10.08 -0.64 -13.35
N VAL A 107 8.98 0.12 -13.38
CA VAL A 107 7.65 -0.43 -13.63
C VAL A 107 7.59 -1.06 -15.02
N ALA A 108 8.13 -0.39 -16.04
CA ALA A 108 8.15 -0.93 -17.42
C ALA A 108 8.92 -2.25 -17.48
N ALA A 109 10.10 -2.31 -16.89
CA ALA A 109 10.94 -3.51 -16.88
C ALA A 109 10.29 -4.67 -16.11
N MET A 110 9.72 -4.41 -14.94
CA MET A 110 9.06 -5.44 -14.14
C MET A 110 7.79 -5.94 -14.84
N THR A 111 6.99 -5.05 -15.39
CA THR A 111 5.76 -5.41 -16.10
C THR A 111 6.06 -6.27 -17.34
N GLU A 112 7.09 -5.93 -18.11
CA GLU A 112 7.55 -6.75 -19.23
C GLU A 112 7.95 -8.16 -18.76
N PHE A 113 8.73 -8.24 -17.69
CA PHE A 113 9.14 -9.52 -17.11
C PHE A 113 7.94 -10.36 -16.68
N LEU A 114 6.99 -9.76 -15.95
CA LEU A 114 5.78 -10.46 -15.49
C LEU A 114 4.94 -10.97 -16.66
N ARG A 115 4.76 -10.14 -17.70
CA ARG A 115 4.03 -10.52 -18.92
C ARG A 115 4.74 -11.62 -19.69
N SER A 116 6.05 -11.74 -19.58
CA SER A 116 6.78 -12.87 -20.17
C SER A 116 6.43 -14.21 -19.52
N LYS A 117 5.93 -14.20 -18.28
CA LYS A 117 5.51 -15.40 -17.54
C LYS A 117 4.00 -15.66 -17.66
N ASN A 118 3.21 -14.61 -17.73
CA ASN A 118 1.77 -14.67 -17.97
C ASN A 118 1.36 -13.41 -18.73
N ALA A 119 1.01 -13.57 -20.00
CA ALA A 119 0.62 -12.45 -20.86
C ALA A 119 -0.62 -11.70 -20.36
N ASP A 120 -1.47 -12.38 -19.59
CA ASP A 120 -2.72 -11.84 -19.05
C ASP A 120 -2.59 -11.31 -17.62
N VAL A 121 -1.37 -11.19 -17.06
CA VAL A 121 -1.18 -10.68 -15.71
C VAL A 121 -1.73 -9.26 -15.58
N GLU A 122 -2.52 -9.05 -14.54
CA GLU A 122 -2.99 -7.71 -14.17
C GLU A 122 -2.00 -7.08 -13.18
N VAL A 123 -1.40 -5.96 -13.58
CA VAL A 123 -0.45 -5.22 -12.75
C VAL A 123 -1.14 -4.01 -12.14
N TYR A 124 -1.00 -3.86 -10.83
CA TYR A 124 -1.52 -2.74 -10.05
C TYR A 124 -0.35 -2.02 -9.39
N LEU A 125 -0.38 -0.69 -9.40
CA LEU A 125 0.62 0.13 -8.72
C LEU A 125 0.01 0.77 -7.49
N THR A 126 0.71 0.74 -6.36
CA THR A 126 0.26 1.41 -5.14
C THR A 126 0.94 2.76 -4.99
N SER A 127 0.16 3.83 -5.17
CA SER A 127 0.60 5.20 -4.90
C SER A 127 0.50 5.45 -3.39
N THR A 128 1.65 5.69 -2.76
CA THR A 128 1.80 5.74 -1.31
C THR A 128 1.44 7.12 -0.73
N TRP A 129 1.45 7.21 0.58
CA TRP A 129 0.96 8.36 1.36
C TRP A 129 1.99 9.47 1.53
N SER A 130 1.51 10.65 1.90
CA SER A 130 2.36 11.75 2.35
C SER A 130 3.04 11.39 3.67
N ARG A 131 4.36 11.54 3.72
CA ARG A 131 5.13 11.37 4.94
C ARG A 131 5.09 12.66 5.75
N ALA A 132 4.66 12.58 7.01
CA ALA A 132 4.61 13.73 7.89
C ALA A 132 6.01 14.34 8.13
N ASP A 133 7.05 13.49 8.21
CA ASP A 133 8.44 13.93 8.37
C ASP A 133 8.95 14.74 7.16
N GLN A 134 8.44 14.50 5.97
CA GLN A 134 8.79 15.25 4.76
C GLN A 134 8.03 16.57 4.61
N THR A 135 6.96 16.76 5.36
CA THR A 135 6.08 17.93 5.28
C THR A 135 6.29 18.89 6.44
N TYR A 136 6.42 18.37 7.65
CA TYR A 136 6.44 19.19 8.88
C TYR A 136 7.84 19.48 9.41
N LEU A 137 8.83 18.65 9.08
CA LEU A 137 10.22 18.92 9.45
C LEU A 137 10.85 19.94 8.48
N PRO A 138 11.83 20.74 8.96
CA PRO A 138 12.53 21.71 8.12
C PRO A 138 13.43 21.03 7.07
N ASP A 139 13.75 21.77 6.01
CA ASP A 139 14.72 21.39 4.99
C ASP A 139 14.40 20.03 4.29
N ARG A 140 13.13 19.80 4.04
CA ARG A 140 12.63 18.62 3.32
C ARG A 140 11.96 19.03 2.02
N PRO A 141 11.80 18.11 1.05
CA PRO A 141 11.21 18.43 -0.26
C PRO A 141 9.80 19.04 -0.19
N TRP A 142 9.01 18.63 0.79
CA TRP A 142 7.62 19.12 0.95
C TRP A 142 7.43 20.01 2.18
N THR A 143 8.50 20.51 2.79
CA THR A 143 8.40 21.41 3.95
C THR A 143 7.50 22.61 3.67
N GLY A 144 6.50 22.82 4.56
CA GLY A 144 5.57 23.94 4.45
C GLY A 144 4.45 23.77 3.44
N GLN A 145 4.41 22.66 2.71
CA GLN A 145 3.29 22.33 1.83
C GLN A 145 2.11 21.78 2.65
N PRO A 146 0.87 21.85 2.11
CA PRO A 146 -0.24 21.08 2.70
C PRO A 146 0.08 19.60 2.76
N ILE A 147 -0.39 18.91 3.79
CA ILE A 147 -0.06 17.48 4.00
C ILE A 147 -0.46 16.59 2.80
N GLU A 148 -1.51 16.95 2.08
CA GLU A 148 -1.96 16.19 0.90
C GLU A 148 -1.05 16.37 -0.32
N GLN A 149 -0.17 17.37 -0.36
CA GLN A 149 0.58 17.70 -1.56
C GLN A 149 1.57 16.61 -1.98
N MET A 150 2.29 16.02 -1.04
CA MET A 150 3.21 14.91 -1.35
C MET A 150 2.45 13.73 -1.98
N ALA A 151 1.29 13.38 -1.44
CA ALA A 151 0.47 12.30 -1.99
C ALA A 151 0.03 12.60 -3.43
N LEU A 152 -0.32 13.84 -3.73
CA LEU A 152 -0.69 14.28 -5.10
C LEU A 152 0.49 14.21 -6.06
N ASP A 153 1.67 14.66 -5.63
CA ASP A 153 2.89 14.62 -6.43
C ASP A 153 3.34 13.18 -6.70
N VAL A 154 3.28 12.33 -5.68
CA VAL A 154 3.56 10.89 -5.80
C VAL A 154 2.56 10.24 -6.76
N ARG A 155 1.27 10.54 -6.64
CA ARG A 155 0.24 10.04 -7.55
C ARG A 155 0.50 10.45 -9.00
N ALA A 156 0.91 11.67 -9.24
CA ALA A 156 1.25 12.12 -10.59
C ALA A 156 2.36 11.27 -11.22
N GLY A 157 3.38 10.90 -10.44
CA GLY A 157 4.43 9.99 -10.88
C GLY A 157 3.93 8.58 -11.19
N TYR A 158 3.06 8.06 -10.35
CA TYR A 158 2.42 6.74 -10.58
C TYR A 158 1.52 6.74 -11.80
N ASP A 159 0.80 7.82 -12.07
CA ASP A 159 -0.04 7.94 -13.26
C ASP A 159 0.80 7.91 -14.55
N VAL A 160 1.97 8.56 -14.56
CA VAL A 160 2.89 8.50 -15.70
C VAL A 160 3.40 7.06 -15.90
N ALA A 161 3.83 6.40 -14.83
CA ALA A 161 4.32 5.02 -14.89
C ALA A 161 3.21 4.04 -15.35
N ALA A 162 2.00 4.22 -14.84
CA ALA A 162 0.84 3.39 -15.18
C ALA A 162 0.47 3.52 -16.67
N ALA A 163 0.43 4.75 -17.18
CA ALA A 163 0.12 5.01 -18.59
C ALA A 163 1.20 4.43 -19.52
N ALA A 164 2.48 4.59 -19.18
CA ALA A 164 3.60 4.10 -19.97
C ALA A 164 3.62 2.57 -20.09
N SER A 165 3.15 1.84 -19.09
CA SER A 165 3.17 0.38 -19.05
C SER A 165 1.78 -0.26 -19.21
N ASN A 166 0.74 0.52 -19.41
CA ASN A 166 -0.64 0.04 -19.55
C ASN A 166 -1.04 -0.93 -18.43
N VAL A 167 -0.84 -0.52 -17.17
CA VAL A 167 -1.21 -1.32 -16.00
C VAL A 167 -2.72 -1.25 -15.75
N ALA A 168 -3.25 -2.19 -14.96
CA ALA A 168 -4.68 -2.31 -14.70
C ALA A 168 -5.25 -1.11 -13.94
N ALA A 169 -4.57 -0.66 -12.87
CA ALA A 169 -4.98 0.51 -12.09
C ALA A 169 -3.85 0.99 -11.16
N VAL A 170 -4.04 2.20 -10.63
CA VAL A 170 -3.26 2.74 -9.51
C VAL A 170 -4.12 2.71 -8.26
N ASN A 171 -3.61 2.07 -7.20
CA ASN A 171 -4.22 2.08 -5.88
C ASN A 171 -3.89 3.41 -5.19
N GLY A 172 -4.84 4.32 -5.12
CA GLY A 172 -4.66 5.68 -4.57
C GLY A 172 -4.63 5.71 -3.04
N VAL A 173 -3.68 5.03 -2.43
CA VAL A 173 -3.59 4.91 -0.96
C VAL A 173 -3.30 6.25 -0.31
N GLY A 174 -2.38 7.04 -0.85
CA GLY A 174 -2.07 8.37 -0.33
C GLY A 174 -3.27 9.31 -0.33
N GLU A 175 -4.05 9.27 -1.39
CA GLU A 175 -5.28 10.04 -1.50
C GLU A 175 -6.36 9.56 -0.53
N ALA A 176 -6.46 8.24 -0.29
CA ALA A 176 -7.37 7.69 0.72
C ALA A 176 -7.00 8.19 2.13
N TRP A 177 -5.70 8.30 2.44
CA TRP A 177 -5.24 8.90 3.69
C TRP A 177 -5.69 10.36 3.80
N SER A 178 -5.53 11.13 2.75
CA SER A 178 -5.98 12.53 2.72
C SER A 178 -7.49 12.64 2.92
N ARG A 179 -8.27 11.72 2.36
CA ARG A 179 -9.73 11.65 2.58
C ARG A 179 -10.07 11.32 4.04
N ALA A 180 -9.36 10.40 4.68
CA ALA A 180 -9.55 10.08 6.09
C ALA A 180 -9.29 11.30 6.99
N MET A 181 -8.28 12.11 6.66
CA MET A 181 -8.01 13.38 7.34
C MET A 181 -9.15 14.39 7.12
N ALA A 182 -9.62 14.54 5.89
CA ALA A 182 -10.72 15.44 5.54
C ALA A 182 -12.05 15.04 6.19
N LEU A 183 -12.29 13.73 6.36
CA LEU A 183 -13.47 13.21 7.07
C LEU A 183 -13.37 13.39 8.59
N GLY A 184 -12.23 13.80 9.11
CA GLY A 184 -12.02 14.01 10.54
C GLY A 184 -11.77 12.74 11.37
N ILE A 185 -11.58 11.57 10.73
CA ILE A 185 -11.21 10.35 11.44
C ILE A 185 -9.71 10.27 11.73
N ALA A 186 -8.87 10.86 10.88
CA ALA A 186 -7.43 10.86 11.02
C ALA A 186 -6.88 12.26 11.31
N ASP A 187 -5.87 12.34 12.19
CA ASP A 187 -5.18 13.60 12.49
C ASP A 187 -4.18 13.93 11.36
N PRO A 188 -4.21 15.16 10.81
CA PRO A 188 -3.33 15.53 9.71
C PRO A 188 -1.90 15.87 10.14
N ASN A 189 -1.64 16.10 11.44
CA ASN A 189 -0.33 16.51 11.93
C ASN A 189 0.04 15.80 13.24
N PRO A 190 0.92 14.78 13.20
CA PRO A 190 1.29 14.03 14.41
C PRO A 190 2.28 14.79 15.31
N TYR A 191 2.84 15.93 14.86
CA TYR A 191 3.85 16.68 15.61
C TYR A 191 3.25 17.65 16.63
N ASP A 192 1.96 18.00 16.49
CA ASP A 192 1.26 18.88 17.43
C ASP A 192 0.32 18.14 18.39
N GLY A 193 0.44 16.81 18.45
CA GLY A 193 -0.43 15.93 19.22
C GLY A 193 -1.59 15.40 18.41
N ILE A 194 -2.15 14.29 18.86
CA ILE A 194 -3.31 13.67 18.21
C ILE A 194 -4.58 14.14 18.90
N GLU A 195 -5.49 14.74 18.17
CA GLU A 195 -6.78 15.16 18.70
C GLU A 195 -7.60 13.97 19.20
N ALA A 196 -8.37 14.21 20.27
CA ALA A 196 -9.29 13.20 20.78
C ALA A 196 -10.23 12.72 19.66
N ASP A 197 -10.56 11.45 19.67
CA ASP A 197 -11.41 10.76 18.69
C ASP A 197 -10.84 10.67 17.27
N LYS A 198 -9.59 11.08 17.06
CA LYS A 198 -8.87 10.87 15.80
C LYS A 198 -7.81 9.79 15.95
N VAL A 199 -7.51 9.13 14.85
CA VAL A 199 -6.40 8.15 14.78
C VAL A 199 -5.17 8.79 14.16
N ASP A 200 -3.99 8.30 14.52
CA ASP A 200 -2.75 8.58 13.81
C ASP A 200 -2.55 7.50 12.73
N LEU A 201 -2.53 7.91 11.47
CA LEU A 201 -2.26 6.98 10.37
C LEU A 201 -0.78 6.61 10.28
N TRP A 202 0.12 7.43 10.85
CA TRP A 202 1.56 7.13 10.92
C TRP A 202 1.90 6.43 12.23
N THR A 203 2.99 5.65 12.22
CA THR A 203 3.62 5.14 13.43
C THR A 203 4.58 6.20 14.02
N TYR A 204 5.32 5.84 15.05
CA TYR A 204 6.13 6.77 15.85
C TYR A 204 7.22 7.54 15.07
N ASP A 205 7.65 7.05 13.91
CA ASP A 205 8.63 7.76 13.07
C ASP A 205 8.01 8.80 12.14
N HIS A 206 6.68 8.91 12.12
CA HIS A 206 5.93 9.84 11.27
C HIS A 206 6.21 9.67 9.78
N TYR A 207 6.67 8.49 9.42
CA TYR A 207 7.07 8.07 8.09
C TYR A 207 6.27 6.84 7.66
N HIS A 208 6.42 5.73 8.42
CA HIS A 208 5.69 4.50 8.18
C HIS A 208 4.29 4.57 8.75
N ALA A 209 3.43 3.67 8.30
CA ALA A 209 2.05 3.62 8.76
C ALA A 209 1.92 2.97 10.14
N SER A 210 0.88 3.37 10.88
CA SER A 210 0.32 2.60 11.98
C SER A 210 -0.55 1.47 11.44
N HIS A 211 -1.09 0.64 12.33
CA HIS A 211 -2.07 -0.38 11.90
C HIS A 211 -3.31 0.24 11.23
N TYR A 212 -3.72 1.45 11.60
CA TYR A 212 -4.80 2.17 10.90
C TYR A 212 -4.41 2.52 9.45
N GLY A 213 -3.19 3.01 9.25
CA GLY A 213 -2.70 3.37 7.92
C GLY A 213 -2.55 2.17 7.00
N TYR A 214 -2.01 1.06 7.50
CA TYR A 214 -1.90 -0.19 6.72
C TYR A 214 -3.27 -0.81 6.45
N TYR A 215 -4.19 -0.73 7.40
CA TYR A 215 -5.56 -1.18 7.21
C TYR A 215 -6.23 -0.44 6.04
N LEU A 216 -6.11 0.87 6.01
CA LEU A 216 -6.63 1.70 4.92
C LEU A 216 -5.97 1.35 3.57
N GLU A 217 -4.66 1.13 3.54
CA GLU A 217 -3.96 0.65 2.35
C GLU A 217 -4.57 -0.66 1.84
N ALA A 218 -4.73 -1.63 2.73
CA ALA A 218 -5.30 -2.93 2.38
C ALA A 218 -6.73 -2.82 1.83
N LEU A 219 -7.55 -1.92 2.37
CA LEU A 219 -8.92 -1.68 1.89
C LEU A 219 -8.95 -1.14 0.46
N VAL A 220 -8.06 -0.20 0.14
CA VAL A 220 -7.96 0.36 -1.23
C VAL A 220 -7.50 -0.71 -2.21
N VAL A 221 -6.49 -1.49 -1.85
CA VAL A 221 -6.01 -2.61 -2.67
C VAL A 221 -7.11 -3.64 -2.87
N PHE A 222 -7.83 -4.01 -1.80
CA PHE A 222 -8.96 -4.94 -1.87
C PHE A 222 -10.03 -4.45 -2.86
N GLY A 223 -10.42 -3.20 -2.77
CA GLY A 223 -11.44 -2.63 -3.66
C GLY A 223 -11.04 -2.68 -5.13
N ASN A 224 -9.80 -2.28 -5.44
CA ASN A 224 -9.32 -2.27 -6.83
C ASN A 224 -9.11 -3.68 -7.40
N LEU A 225 -8.51 -4.59 -6.65
CA LEU A 225 -8.21 -5.93 -7.16
C LEU A 225 -9.44 -6.82 -7.29
N THR A 226 -10.43 -6.65 -6.42
CA THR A 226 -11.63 -7.49 -6.40
C THR A 226 -12.85 -6.86 -7.08
N GLY A 227 -12.85 -5.54 -7.23
CA GLY A 227 -14.03 -4.79 -7.69
C GLY A 227 -15.15 -4.69 -6.64
N LEU A 228 -14.92 -5.15 -5.40
CA LEU A 228 -15.90 -5.11 -4.34
C LEU A 228 -15.81 -3.80 -3.56
N ASP A 229 -16.96 -3.34 -3.08
CA ASP A 229 -17.03 -2.20 -2.18
C ASP A 229 -16.40 -2.56 -0.83
N PRO A 230 -15.34 -1.87 -0.38
CA PRO A 230 -14.72 -2.18 0.91
C PRO A 230 -15.66 -2.04 2.10
N ARG A 231 -16.73 -1.25 1.98
CA ARG A 231 -17.77 -1.13 3.02
C ARG A 231 -18.59 -2.42 3.18
N SER A 232 -18.59 -3.31 2.18
CA SER A 232 -19.26 -4.60 2.26
C SER A 232 -18.64 -5.54 3.30
N LEU A 233 -17.41 -5.29 3.73
CA LEU A 233 -16.78 -6.02 4.84
C LEU A 233 -17.47 -5.74 6.18
N GLY A 234 -18.09 -4.56 6.32
CA GLY A 234 -18.84 -4.17 7.50
C GLY A 234 -17.97 -3.69 8.67
N GLU A 235 -18.65 -3.09 9.67
CA GLU A 235 -17.96 -2.52 10.84
C GLU A 235 -17.44 -3.57 11.83
N ASN A 236 -17.85 -4.83 11.67
CA ASN A 236 -17.39 -5.97 12.46
C ASN A 236 -16.32 -6.80 11.73
N GLU A 237 -15.64 -6.23 10.76
CA GLU A 237 -14.60 -6.89 10.00
C GLU A 237 -13.54 -7.50 10.95
N CYS A 238 -13.17 -8.76 10.70
CA CYS A 238 -12.39 -9.56 11.66
C CYS A 238 -11.01 -8.99 11.96
N SER A 239 -10.28 -8.51 10.94
CA SER A 239 -8.92 -7.99 11.13
C SER A 239 -8.91 -6.71 11.95
N ALA A 240 -9.87 -5.83 11.73
CA ALA A 240 -10.02 -4.61 12.51
C ALA A 240 -10.28 -4.92 13.98
N TYR A 241 -11.15 -5.89 14.27
CA TYR A 241 -11.40 -6.35 15.63
C TYR A 241 -10.13 -6.88 16.30
N GLU A 242 -9.39 -7.74 15.62
CA GLU A 242 -8.15 -8.33 16.13
C GLU A 242 -7.05 -7.28 16.34
N LEU A 243 -7.04 -6.21 15.55
CA LEU A 243 -6.11 -5.10 15.68
C LEU A 243 -6.58 -3.99 16.65
N GLY A 244 -7.72 -4.19 17.32
CA GLY A 244 -8.20 -3.28 18.36
C GLY A 244 -8.87 -2.01 17.86
N MET A 245 -9.40 -2.01 16.64
CA MET A 245 -10.12 -0.85 16.08
C MET A 245 -11.57 -0.83 16.55
N SER A 246 -12.10 0.38 16.82
CA SER A 246 -13.52 0.54 17.10
C SER A 246 -14.36 0.43 15.81
N ARG A 247 -15.64 0.09 15.96
CA ARG A 247 -16.57 0.03 14.84
C ARG A 247 -16.65 1.34 14.06
N ASN A 248 -16.65 2.48 14.76
CA ASN A 248 -16.67 3.78 14.12
C ASN A 248 -15.40 4.03 13.30
N GLN A 249 -14.23 3.70 13.83
CA GLN A 249 -12.96 3.79 13.10
C GLN A 249 -12.99 2.94 11.83
N VAL A 250 -13.44 1.70 11.94
CA VAL A 250 -13.56 0.76 10.80
C VAL A 250 -14.48 1.33 9.73
N ARG A 251 -15.68 1.77 10.11
CA ARG A 251 -16.66 2.33 9.18
C ARG A 251 -16.13 3.56 8.45
N MET A 252 -15.44 4.46 9.15
CA MET A 252 -14.90 5.68 8.57
C MET A 252 -13.71 5.40 7.63
N LEU A 253 -12.85 4.46 7.99
CA LEU A 253 -11.75 4.04 7.11
C LEU A 253 -12.26 3.31 5.86
N GLN A 254 -13.27 2.47 6.00
CA GLN A 254 -13.94 1.85 4.85
C GLN A 254 -14.58 2.89 3.93
N GLN A 255 -15.18 3.94 4.50
CA GLN A 255 -15.74 5.04 3.73
C GLN A 255 -14.66 5.81 2.97
N ALA A 256 -13.54 6.13 3.62
CA ALA A 256 -12.41 6.81 2.96
C ALA A 256 -11.86 5.97 1.79
N ALA A 257 -11.74 4.66 1.97
CA ALA A 257 -11.32 3.77 0.89
C ALA A 257 -12.34 3.76 -0.26
N PHE A 258 -13.62 3.64 0.04
CA PHE A 258 -14.68 3.67 -0.96
C PHE A 258 -14.70 4.98 -1.76
N ASP A 259 -14.58 6.10 -1.09
CA ASP A 259 -14.58 7.42 -1.74
C ASP A 259 -13.38 7.61 -2.67
N GLN A 260 -12.33 6.82 -2.49
CA GLN A 260 -11.13 6.84 -3.33
C GLN A 260 -11.23 5.93 -4.56
N LEU A 261 -12.07 4.93 -4.54
CA LEU A 261 -12.26 4.01 -5.66
C LEU A 261 -13.17 4.61 -6.73
#